data_871f1265f2e159a52faf4030f4e67c39
#
_entry.id   871f1265f2e159a52faf4030f4e67c39
#
_cell.length_a   1.000
_cell.length_b   1.000
_cell.length_c   1.000
_cell.angle_alpha   90.00
_cell.angle_beta   90.00
_cell.angle_gamma   90.00
#
_symmetry.space_group_name_H-M   'P 1'
#
loop_
_entity.id
_entity.type
_entity.pdbx_description
1 polymer ?
#
loop_
_entity_poly.entity_id
_entity_poly.type
_entity_poly.pdbx_seq_one_letter_code
_entity_poly.pdbx_strand_id
1 'polypeptide(L)'
;MRFPEFTEEWQGEQLHEIAELSKGIGISKEQLSENGTPCILYGELYTKYKSEIISKIISKTDIEKSKLKHSKQNDVIIPCSGETAIDIAVARCVPFDNVLLGGDMNVIRLHKYDGAFMAYQLNGKRKTDIAKLAQGVSVVHLYGENLKSIKTYNPSLQEQQKIVKLLSMLDERLEVQNKIIEKYESLIQAIIYQKKMDGIREGNWQKTELSKVLQERTEKNINGYTICSVSVSQGVINQIEYLGRSFAAKETSHYNVVKYGDIVYTKSPTGDFPYGIVKRSYIKNAVAVSPLYGVYKPINDNIGVILHFYFMQSNNAFNYLHPLIQKGAKNTINITNARFLENSIPLPKTEDEVVYIANVLTSIQTKIDVEKSLLCSYEKEKQYLLRQMFI
;
A
#
# COMPACT_ATOMS: atom_id res chain seq x y z
N MET A 1 19.39 17.40 -15.29
CA MET A 1 18.66 17.39 -16.58
C MET A 1 17.86 18.68 -16.67
N ARG A 2 17.88 19.38 -17.82
CA ARG A 2 17.21 20.68 -17.99
C ARG A 2 16.65 20.77 -19.40
N PHE A 3 15.59 21.51 -19.60
CA PHE A 3 15.06 21.82 -20.94
C PHE A 3 16.03 22.75 -21.68
N PRO A 4 16.39 22.46 -22.96
CA PRO A 4 17.47 23.15 -23.65
C PRO A 4 17.19 24.62 -23.97
N GLU A 5 15.94 25.04 -24.01
CA GLU A 5 15.53 26.42 -24.26
C GLU A 5 15.75 27.37 -23.06
N PHE A 6 16.02 26.86 -21.86
CA PHE A 6 16.30 27.65 -20.67
C PHE A 6 17.80 27.64 -20.38
N THR A 7 18.44 28.78 -20.50
CA THR A 7 19.88 28.92 -20.33
C THR A 7 20.27 29.75 -19.12
N GLU A 8 19.35 30.51 -18.52
CA GLU A 8 19.60 31.36 -17.36
C GLU A 8 19.95 30.52 -16.13
N GLU A 9 20.88 31.01 -15.29
CA GLU A 9 21.25 30.34 -14.06
C GLU A 9 20.08 30.36 -13.05
N TRP A 10 19.93 29.27 -12.31
CA TRP A 10 18.97 29.18 -11.23
C TRP A 10 19.45 30.00 -10.02
N GLN A 11 18.59 30.84 -9.47
CA GLN A 11 18.88 31.66 -8.31
C GLN A 11 18.82 30.80 -7.03
N GLY A 12 19.91 30.81 -6.26
CA GLY A 12 20.00 30.12 -4.98
C GLY A 12 19.56 31.05 -3.85
N GLU A 13 18.43 30.75 -3.20
CA GLU A 13 17.81 31.57 -2.15
C GLU A 13 17.37 30.69 -0.98
N GLN A 14 17.40 31.22 0.24
CA GLN A 14 16.87 30.53 1.41
C GLN A 14 15.34 30.72 1.51
N LEU A 15 14.64 29.74 2.09
CA LEU A 15 13.16 29.80 2.18
C LEU A 15 12.65 31.07 2.87
N HIS A 16 13.37 31.60 3.87
CA HIS A 16 12.95 32.84 4.56
C HIS A 16 13.02 34.08 3.67
N GLU A 17 13.82 34.06 2.62
CA GLU A 17 13.97 35.19 1.67
C GLU A 17 12.82 35.22 0.67
N ILE A 18 12.20 34.07 0.39
CA ILE A 18 11.23 33.90 -0.69
C ILE A 18 9.82 33.53 -0.22
N ALA A 19 9.64 33.28 1.09
CA ALA A 19 8.37 32.84 1.64
C ALA A 19 8.12 33.33 3.06
N GLU A 20 6.85 33.51 3.37
CA GLU A 20 6.36 33.63 4.75
C GLU A 20 6.08 32.23 5.30
N LEU A 21 6.65 31.89 6.46
CA LEU A 21 6.41 30.65 7.17
C LEU A 21 5.44 30.87 8.34
N SER A 22 4.44 30.02 8.43
CA SER A 22 3.47 30.05 9.51
C SER A 22 3.05 28.62 9.89
N LYS A 23 2.17 28.47 10.90
CA LYS A 23 1.67 27.15 11.33
C LYS A 23 0.19 27.00 11.07
N GLY A 24 -0.22 25.78 10.82
CA GLY A 24 -1.63 25.38 10.90
C GLY A 24 -2.16 25.49 12.33
N ILE A 25 -3.49 25.46 12.50
CA ILE A 25 -4.16 25.54 13.82
C ILE A 25 -4.97 24.28 14.04
N GLY A 26 -4.92 23.74 15.26
CA GLY A 26 -5.38 22.41 15.62
C GLY A 26 -6.78 22.02 15.13
N ILE A 27 -6.82 20.90 14.45
CA ILE A 27 -8.01 20.10 14.15
C ILE A 27 -7.64 18.68 14.50
N SER A 28 -8.36 18.03 15.43
CA SER A 28 -8.12 16.65 15.80
C SER A 28 -8.88 15.67 14.90
N LYS A 29 -8.52 14.39 14.93
CA LYS A 29 -9.22 13.35 14.16
C LYS A 29 -10.68 13.19 14.56
N GLU A 30 -10.98 13.39 15.85
CA GLU A 30 -12.34 13.31 16.45
C GLU A 30 -13.24 14.47 15.98
N GLN A 31 -12.66 15.53 15.46
CA GLN A 31 -13.38 16.72 14.94
C GLN A 31 -13.61 16.66 13.43
N LEU A 32 -13.29 15.53 12.81
CA LEU A 32 -13.65 15.30 11.40
C LEU A 32 -15.13 14.93 11.28
N SER A 33 -15.74 15.38 10.19
CA SER A 33 -17.15 15.11 9.88
C SER A 33 -17.34 14.76 8.40
N GLU A 34 -18.44 14.11 8.05
CA GLU A 34 -18.78 13.81 6.65
C GLU A 34 -19.18 15.07 5.89
N ASN A 35 -19.80 16.02 6.60
CA ASN A 35 -20.23 17.30 6.08
C ASN A 35 -19.37 18.41 6.71
N GLY A 36 -19.26 19.56 6.07
CA GLY A 36 -18.52 20.68 6.61
C GLY A 36 -17.49 21.27 5.67
N THR A 37 -16.55 22.02 6.23
CA THR A 37 -15.51 22.70 5.46
C THR A 37 -14.35 21.76 5.17
N PRO A 38 -13.82 21.74 3.94
CA PRO A 38 -12.63 20.98 3.59
C PRO A 38 -11.43 21.33 4.50
N CYS A 39 -10.74 20.32 5.01
CA CYS A 39 -9.57 20.48 5.87
C CYS A 39 -8.48 19.47 5.55
N ILE A 40 -7.25 19.76 5.98
CA ILE A 40 -6.10 18.88 5.85
C ILE A 40 -5.46 18.72 7.24
N LEU A 41 -5.25 17.45 7.66
CA LEU A 41 -4.50 17.12 8.87
C LEU A 41 -3.05 16.76 8.50
N TYR A 42 -2.09 17.08 9.38
CA TYR A 42 -0.66 16.85 9.11
C TYR A 42 -0.33 15.39 8.76
N GLY A 43 -0.96 14.43 9.45
CA GLY A 43 -0.74 13.00 9.20
C GLY A 43 -1.22 12.55 7.81
N GLU A 44 -2.16 13.24 7.19
CA GLU A 44 -2.65 12.91 5.86
C GLU A 44 -1.61 13.19 4.76
N LEU A 45 -0.67 14.11 5.03
CA LEU A 45 0.35 14.52 4.06
C LEU A 45 1.29 13.37 3.65
N TYR A 46 1.52 12.41 4.55
CA TYR A 46 2.37 11.24 4.27
C TYR A 46 1.59 9.91 4.23
N THR A 47 0.34 9.88 4.74
CA THR A 47 -0.47 8.65 4.71
C THR A 47 -1.44 8.59 3.54
N LYS A 48 -2.11 9.70 3.21
CA LYS A 48 -3.19 9.76 2.22
C LYS A 48 -2.80 10.43 0.90
N TYR A 49 -2.09 11.57 0.98
CA TYR A 49 -1.68 12.31 -0.22
C TYR A 49 -0.38 11.74 -0.79
N LYS A 50 -0.43 11.22 -2.02
CA LYS A 50 0.71 10.57 -2.69
C LYS A 50 1.45 11.49 -3.66
N SER A 51 0.73 12.39 -4.34
CA SER A 51 1.30 13.38 -5.24
C SER A 51 1.78 14.63 -4.51
N GLU A 52 2.76 15.33 -5.05
CA GLU A 52 3.25 16.62 -4.57
C GLU A 52 2.20 17.73 -4.68
N ILE A 53 1.25 17.60 -5.59
CA ILE A 53 0.13 18.51 -5.75
C ILE A 53 -1.13 17.81 -5.21
N ILE A 54 -1.83 18.45 -4.28
CA ILE A 54 -3.08 17.92 -3.75
C ILE A 54 -4.19 18.15 -4.79
N SER A 55 -4.63 17.07 -5.43
CA SER A 55 -5.68 17.12 -6.45
C SER A 55 -7.11 17.22 -5.87
N LYS A 56 -7.32 16.71 -4.65
CA LYS A 56 -8.62 16.66 -3.97
C LYS A 56 -8.44 16.67 -2.47
N ILE A 57 -9.26 17.45 -1.76
CA ILE A 57 -9.30 17.41 -0.30
C ILE A 57 -10.17 16.23 0.16
N ILE A 58 -9.62 15.42 1.07
CA ILE A 58 -10.23 14.16 1.51
C ILE A 58 -11.10 14.38 2.75
N SER A 59 -10.63 15.20 3.70
CA SER A 59 -11.25 15.37 5.01
C SER A 59 -12.03 16.68 5.12
N LYS A 60 -13.03 16.70 6.00
CA LYS A 60 -13.86 17.87 6.31
C LYS A 60 -14.05 17.99 7.82
N THR A 61 -14.41 19.18 8.28
CA THR A 61 -14.71 19.49 9.69
C THR A 61 -15.79 20.53 9.80
N ASP A 62 -16.53 20.50 10.88
CA ASP A 62 -17.61 21.48 11.22
C ASP A 62 -17.14 22.50 12.27
N ILE A 63 -15.87 22.50 12.62
CA ILE A 63 -15.32 23.48 13.56
C ILE A 63 -15.52 24.90 13.01
N GLU A 64 -15.76 25.85 13.93
CA GLU A 64 -15.86 27.26 13.60
C GLU A 64 -14.59 27.78 12.89
N LYS A 65 -14.78 28.32 11.69
CA LYS A 65 -13.70 28.70 10.77
C LYS A 65 -12.87 29.90 11.23
N SER A 66 -13.46 30.81 12.02
CA SER A 66 -12.87 32.11 12.35
C SER A 66 -11.54 32.03 13.12
N LYS A 67 -11.28 30.93 13.79
CA LYS A 67 -10.07 30.69 14.61
C LYS A 67 -9.03 29.80 13.95
N LEU A 68 -9.29 29.33 12.72
CA LEU A 68 -8.43 28.34 12.04
C LEU A 68 -7.57 29.00 10.96
N LYS A 69 -6.50 28.30 10.59
CA LYS A 69 -5.64 28.71 9.48
C LYS A 69 -6.25 28.30 8.15
N HIS A 70 -6.39 29.26 7.24
CA HIS A 70 -6.86 29.02 5.88
C HIS A 70 -5.69 28.96 4.89
N SER A 71 -5.78 28.02 3.95
CA SER A 71 -4.86 28.00 2.82
C SER A 71 -5.12 29.18 1.88
N LYS A 72 -4.05 29.58 1.20
CA LYS A 72 -4.14 30.31 -0.08
C LYS A 72 -3.63 29.40 -1.19
N GLN A 73 -4.20 29.57 -2.36
CA GLN A 73 -3.70 28.90 -3.55
C GLN A 73 -2.18 29.05 -3.65
N ASN A 74 -1.49 27.96 -3.98
CA ASN A 74 -0.03 27.91 -4.08
C ASN A 74 0.73 27.81 -2.74
N ASP A 75 0.07 27.70 -1.59
CA ASP A 75 0.73 27.37 -0.32
C ASP A 75 1.39 25.98 -0.40
N VAL A 76 2.60 25.85 0.19
CA VAL A 76 3.25 24.55 0.36
C VAL A 76 3.22 24.18 1.84
N ILE A 77 2.83 22.96 2.14
CA ILE A 77 2.65 22.47 3.51
C ILE A 77 3.56 21.28 3.80
N ILE A 78 4.10 21.24 5.01
CA ILE A 78 5.02 20.19 5.49
C ILE A 78 4.59 19.78 6.90
N PRO A 79 4.53 18.47 7.28
CA PRO A 79 4.25 18.05 8.65
C PRO A 79 5.27 18.60 9.65
N CYS A 80 4.81 18.89 10.87
CA CYS A 80 5.71 19.25 11.97
C CYS A 80 6.15 18.04 12.79
N SER A 81 5.43 16.91 12.75
CA SER A 81 5.72 15.72 13.56
C SER A 81 5.39 14.41 12.85
N GLY A 82 6.02 13.32 13.29
CA GLY A 82 5.77 11.96 12.82
C GLY A 82 6.75 10.94 13.39
N GLU A 83 6.73 9.73 12.84
CA GLU A 83 7.52 8.60 13.36
C GLU A 83 8.99 8.66 12.93
N THR A 84 9.26 9.05 11.70
CA THR A 84 10.63 9.15 11.17
C THR A 84 10.89 10.51 10.51
N ALA A 85 12.15 10.94 10.55
CA ALA A 85 12.59 12.19 9.92
C ALA A 85 12.32 12.23 8.41
N ILE A 86 12.40 11.08 7.72
CA ILE A 86 12.19 11.01 6.28
C ILE A 86 10.70 11.06 5.91
N ASP A 87 9.81 10.57 6.80
CA ASP A 87 8.36 10.61 6.58
C ASP A 87 7.82 12.02 6.71
N ILE A 88 8.31 12.81 7.68
CA ILE A 88 7.87 14.20 7.85
C ILE A 88 8.56 15.17 6.88
N ALA A 89 9.65 14.76 6.22
CA ALA A 89 10.28 15.55 5.16
C ALA A 89 9.50 15.41 3.84
N VAL A 90 8.19 15.70 3.88
CA VAL A 90 7.31 15.61 2.73
C VAL A 90 6.55 16.92 2.53
N ALA A 91 6.70 17.53 1.36
CA ALA A 91 6.03 18.77 1.00
C ALA A 91 4.84 18.51 0.08
N ARG A 92 3.75 19.27 0.27
CA ARG A 92 2.57 19.23 -0.61
C ARG A 92 2.14 20.64 -0.99
N CYS A 93 1.89 20.86 -2.27
CA CYS A 93 1.28 22.10 -2.76
C CYS A 93 -0.24 22.03 -2.62
N VAL A 94 -0.84 23.06 -2.07
CA VAL A 94 -2.29 23.23 -1.94
C VAL A 94 -2.77 24.21 -3.01
N PRO A 95 -3.41 23.72 -4.10
CA PRO A 95 -3.87 24.60 -5.19
C PRO A 95 -5.24 25.24 -4.93
N PHE A 96 -5.70 25.23 -3.67
CA PHE A 96 -7.04 25.69 -3.28
C PHE A 96 -6.97 26.78 -2.23
N ASP A 97 -7.83 27.78 -2.37
CA ASP A 97 -8.10 28.78 -1.34
C ASP A 97 -9.06 28.23 -0.27
N ASN A 98 -8.94 28.75 0.95
CA ASN A 98 -9.89 28.54 2.04
C ASN A 98 -10.05 27.09 2.53
N VAL A 99 -9.08 26.23 2.30
CA VAL A 99 -8.97 24.93 2.95
C VAL A 99 -8.42 25.14 4.36
N LEU A 100 -9.04 24.51 5.36
CA LEU A 100 -8.59 24.62 6.75
C LEU A 100 -7.34 23.76 6.96
N LEU A 101 -6.27 24.37 7.48
CA LEU A 101 -4.99 23.70 7.72
C LEU A 101 -4.86 23.38 9.22
N GLY A 102 -4.89 22.09 9.52
CA GLY A 102 -4.80 21.56 10.90
C GLY A 102 -3.49 21.86 11.59
N GLY A 103 -3.43 21.66 12.90
CA GLY A 103 -2.22 21.81 13.70
C GLY A 103 -1.10 20.85 13.27
N ASP A 104 0.09 21.02 13.84
CA ASP A 104 1.30 20.25 13.54
C ASP A 104 1.70 20.26 12.07
N MET A 105 1.48 21.40 11.41
CA MET A 105 1.76 21.63 10.00
C MET A 105 2.47 22.96 9.82
N ASN A 106 3.63 22.94 9.12
CA ASN A 106 4.28 24.13 8.62
C ASN A 106 3.61 24.57 7.31
N VAL A 107 3.34 25.86 7.16
CA VAL A 107 2.75 26.47 5.96
C VAL A 107 3.76 27.45 5.39
N ILE A 108 4.19 27.21 4.17
CA ILE A 108 5.15 28.01 3.40
C ILE A 108 4.37 28.73 2.31
N ARG A 109 4.24 30.06 2.42
CA ARG A 109 3.56 30.92 1.46
C ARG A 109 4.56 31.67 0.63
N LEU A 110 4.76 31.25 -0.60
CA LEU A 110 5.73 31.82 -1.52
C LEU A 110 5.30 33.20 -2.02
N HIS A 111 6.26 34.12 -2.19
CA HIS A 111 5.99 35.47 -2.67
C HIS A 111 5.80 35.51 -4.19
N LYS A 112 6.66 34.83 -4.96
CA LYS A 112 6.71 34.95 -6.42
C LYS A 112 6.95 33.62 -7.17
N TYR A 113 7.15 32.52 -6.47
CA TYR A 113 7.47 31.22 -7.07
C TYR A 113 6.27 30.28 -7.10
N ASP A 114 6.36 29.25 -7.95
CA ASP A 114 5.32 28.23 -8.09
C ASP A 114 5.41 27.22 -6.93
N GLY A 115 4.29 27.03 -6.21
CA GLY A 115 4.22 26.12 -5.06
C GLY A 115 4.33 24.65 -5.43
N ALA A 116 3.86 24.27 -6.60
CA ALA A 116 4.00 22.90 -7.09
C ALA A 116 5.47 22.60 -7.42
N PHE A 117 6.17 23.53 -8.09
CA PHE A 117 7.60 23.43 -8.33
C PHE A 117 8.37 23.31 -7.01
N MET A 118 8.04 24.15 -6.03
CA MET A 118 8.68 24.11 -4.72
C MET A 118 8.41 22.77 -4.01
N ALA A 119 7.20 22.24 -4.04
CA ALA A 119 6.89 20.95 -3.45
C ALA A 119 7.70 19.80 -4.09
N TYR A 120 7.85 19.78 -5.41
CA TYR A 120 8.72 18.81 -6.10
C TYR A 120 10.21 18.98 -5.72
N GLN A 121 10.71 20.20 -5.65
CA GLN A 121 12.10 20.46 -5.26
C GLN A 121 12.38 19.98 -3.82
N LEU A 122 11.48 20.30 -2.89
CA LEU A 122 11.58 19.92 -1.48
C LEU A 122 11.50 18.41 -1.29
N ASN A 123 10.65 17.71 -2.04
CA ASN A 123 10.54 16.24 -2.01
C ASN A 123 11.68 15.53 -2.76
N GLY A 124 12.29 16.20 -3.71
CA GLY A 124 13.41 15.68 -4.48
C GLY A 124 14.75 15.92 -3.78
N LYS A 125 15.49 16.88 -4.30
CA LYS A 125 16.88 17.16 -3.90
C LYS A 125 17.01 17.66 -2.46
N ARG A 126 16.00 18.36 -1.93
CA ARG A 126 16.03 18.96 -0.57
C ARG A 126 15.47 18.03 0.52
N LYS A 127 14.88 16.89 0.16
CA LYS A 127 14.24 15.98 1.13
C LYS A 127 15.19 15.56 2.26
N THR A 128 16.40 15.19 1.91
CA THR A 128 17.42 14.78 2.90
C THR A 128 17.89 15.95 3.77
N ASP A 129 17.96 17.16 3.21
CA ASP A 129 18.34 18.36 3.98
C ASP A 129 17.24 18.70 4.99
N ILE A 130 15.96 18.61 4.61
CA ILE A 130 14.82 18.77 5.50
C ILE A 130 14.83 17.70 6.59
N ALA A 131 15.03 16.43 6.24
CA ALA A 131 15.07 15.32 7.19
C ALA A 131 16.16 15.50 8.26
N LYS A 132 17.33 16.06 7.91
CA LYS A 132 18.41 16.37 8.87
C LYS A 132 18.03 17.43 9.89
N LEU A 133 17.03 18.27 9.62
CA LEU A 133 16.55 19.30 10.55
C LEU A 133 15.58 18.74 11.59
N ALA A 134 15.08 17.53 11.41
CA ALA A 134 14.16 16.89 12.32
C ALA A 134 14.87 16.48 13.62
N GLN A 135 14.19 16.68 14.76
CA GLN A 135 14.72 16.44 16.11
C GLN A 135 13.79 15.51 16.87
N GLY A 136 14.34 14.60 17.65
CA GLY A 136 13.59 13.63 18.46
C GLY A 136 13.98 12.19 18.17
N VAL A 137 13.51 11.24 19.01
CA VAL A 137 13.84 9.81 18.91
C VAL A 137 12.59 8.96 18.65
N SER A 138 11.61 9.00 19.53
CA SER A 138 10.34 8.23 19.38
C SER A 138 9.31 8.95 18.54
N VAL A 139 9.26 10.27 18.66
CA VAL A 139 8.51 11.18 17.78
C VAL A 139 9.50 12.23 17.34
N VAL A 140 9.58 12.44 16.04
CA VAL A 140 10.44 13.47 15.47
C VAL A 140 9.65 14.73 15.15
N HIS A 141 10.28 15.88 15.35
CA HIS A 141 9.68 17.19 15.14
C HIS A 141 10.48 18.02 14.14
N LEU A 142 9.77 18.74 13.28
CA LEU A 142 10.33 19.63 12.27
C LEU A 142 9.78 21.05 12.52
N TYR A 143 10.62 21.92 13.02
CA TYR A 143 10.21 23.30 13.35
C TYR A 143 10.32 24.22 12.14
N GLY A 144 9.36 25.12 11.96
CA GLY A 144 9.35 26.10 10.88
C GLY A 144 10.58 27.01 10.85
N GLU A 145 11.12 27.34 12.03
CA GLU A 145 12.37 28.13 12.12
C GLU A 145 13.55 27.42 11.45
N ASN A 146 13.62 26.09 11.59
CA ASN A 146 14.70 25.32 10.96
C ASN A 146 14.52 25.26 9.43
N LEU A 147 13.28 25.25 8.94
CA LEU A 147 12.99 25.27 7.49
C LEU A 147 13.42 26.56 6.83
N LYS A 148 13.51 27.68 7.56
CA LYS A 148 13.93 28.97 7.04
C LYS A 148 15.30 28.93 6.37
N SER A 149 16.22 28.10 6.86
CA SER A 149 17.59 27.96 6.35
C SER A 149 17.71 27.03 5.13
N ILE A 150 16.65 26.35 4.71
CA ILE A 150 16.71 25.48 3.54
C ILE A 150 16.99 26.31 2.30
N LYS A 151 18.08 25.98 1.61
CA LYS A 151 18.48 26.61 0.35
C LYS A 151 17.72 25.94 -0.80
N THR A 152 17.01 26.76 -1.58
CA THR A 152 16.32 26.37 -2.80
C THR A 152 16.97 26.99 -4.02
N TYR A 153 16.72 26.42 -5.18
CA TYR A 153 17.24 26.92 -6.45
C TYR A 153 16.06 27.15 -7.39
N ASN A 154 15.91 28.38 -7.84
CA ASN A 154 14.69 28.84 -8.48
C ASN A 154 15.00 29.39 -9.89
N PRO A 155 14.55 28.69 -10.96
CA PRO A 155 14.61 29.21 -12.33
C PRO A 155 13.50 30.25 -12.58
N SER A 156 13.40 30.74 -13.80
CA SER A 156 12.29 31.56 -14.25
C SER A 156 10.95 30.85 -14.04
N LEU A 157 9.88 31.61 -13.82
CA LEU A 157 8.54 31.03 -13.61
C LEU A 157 8.08 30.16 -14.78
N GLN A 158 8.47 30.50 -16.01
CA GLN A 158 8.16 29.71 -17.20
C GLN A 158 8.81 28.32 -17.14
N GLU A 159 10.09 28.25 -16.73
CA GLU A 159 10.79 26.98 -16.55
C GLU A 159 10.17 26.16 -15.40
N GLN A 160 9.85 26.79 -14.27
CA GLN A 160 9.15 26.14 -13.14
C GLN A 160 7.85 25.47 -13.63
N GLN A 161 7.00 26.20 -14.33
CA GLN A 161 5.73 25.67 -14.87
C GLN A 161 5.95 24.51 -15.84
N LYS A 162 6.99 24.55 -16.67
CA LYS A 162 7.32 23.47 -17.59
C LYS A 162 7.76 22.19 -16.85
N ILE A 163 8.59 22.35 -15.83
CA ILE A 163 9.00 21.25 -14.95
C ILE A 163 7.79 20.65 -14.23
N VAL A 164 6.94 21.49 -13.65
CA VAL A 164 5.70 21.09 -12.98
C VAL A 164 4.79 20.30 -13.93
N LYS A 165 4.60 20.80 -15.16
CA LYS A 165 3.79 20.12 -16.16
C LYS A 165 4.30 18.71 -16.46
N LEU A 166 5.60 18.52 -16.61
CA LEU A 166 6.20 17.21 -16.86
C LEU A 166 5.98 16.26 -15.68
N LEU A 167 6.27 16.72 -14.46
CA LEU A 167 6.18 15.88 -13.26
C LEU A 167 4.73 15.58 -12.88
N SER A 168 3.80 16.53 -13.05
CA SER A 168 2.37 16.30 -12.80
C SER A 168 1.75 15.31 -13.78
N MET A 169 2.15 15.31 -15.04
CA MET A 169 1.72 14.27 -15.99
C MET A 169 2.16 12.87 -15.56
N LEU A 170 3.33 12.75 -14.93
CA LEU A 170 3.78 11.47 -14.38
C LEU A 170 3.00 11.08 -13.13
N ASP A 171 2.64 12.04 -12.27
CA ASP A 171 1.76 11.80 -11.11
C ASP A 171 0.36 11.34 -11.54
N GLU A 172 -0.22 11.96 -12.57
CA GLU A 172 -1.49 11.51 -13.16
C GLU A 172 -1.39 10.07 -13.70
N ARG A 173 -0.27 9.72 -14.35
CA ARG A 173 0.00 8.35 -14.78
C ARG A 173 0.00 7.38 -13.61
N LEU A 174 0.72 7.70 -12.55
CA LEU A 174 0.80 6.87 -11.33
C LEU A 174 -0.59 6.69 -10.70
N GLU A 175 -1.39 7.74 -10.62
CA GLU A 175 -2.75 7.67 -10.09
C GLU A 175 -3.67 6.80 -10.97
N VAL A 176 -3.64 6.98 -12.28
CA VAL A 176 -4.41 6.16 -13.24
C VAL A 176 -3.99 4.70 -13.14
N GLN A 177 -2.69 4.43 -13.06
CA GLN A 177 -2.14 3.09 -12.95
C GLN A 177 -2.62 2.36 -11.69
N ASN A 178 -2.64 3.03 -10.55
CA ASN A 178 -3.19 2.49 -9.31
C ASN A 178 -4.70 2.16 -9.45
N LYS A 179 -5.48 3.07 -10.05
CA LYS A 179 -6.91 2.83 -10.30
C LYS A 179 -7.18 1.64 -11.22
N ILE A 180 -6.31 1.40 -12.21
CA ILE A 180 -6.40 0.22 -13.09
C ILE A 180 -6.18 -1.06 -12.27
N ILE A 181 -5.14 -1.10 -11.44
CA ILE A 181 -4.85 -2.24 -10.57
C ILE A 181 -6.03 -2.52 -9.63
N GLU A 182 -6.53 -1.51 -8.92
CA GLU A 182 -7.69 -1.62 -8.03
C GLU A 182 -8.94 -2.15 -8.75
N LYS A 183 -9.20 -1.71 -9.98
CA LYS A 183 -10.30 -2.23 -10.80
C LYS A 183 -10.14 -3.70 -11.15
N TYR A 184 -8.94 -4.14 -11.52
CA TYR A 184 -8.70 -5.57 -11.80
C TYR A 184 -8.82 -6.43 -10.54
N GLU A 185 -8.30 -5.96 -9.39
CA GLU A 185 -8.45 -6.65 -8.11
C GLU A 185 -9.93 -6.77 -7.72
N SER A 186 -10.72 -5.70 -7.89
CA SER A 186 -12.17 -5.72 -7.69
C SER A 186 -12.89 -6.64 -8.68
N LEU A 187 -12.46 -6.72 -9.93
CA LEU A 187 -13.01 -7.59 -10.95
C LEU A 187 -12.83 -9.08 -10.58
N ILE A 188 -11.66 -9.47 -10.09
CA ILE A 188 -11.43 -10.84 -9.57
C ILE A 188 -12.45 -11.18 -8.49
N GLN A 189 -12.64 -10.26 -7.51
CA GLN A 189 -13.58 -10.46 -6.42
C GLN A 189 -15.02 -10.64 -6.93
N ALA A 190 -15.42 -9.78 -7.88
CA ALA A 190 -16.74 -9.83 -8.49
C ALA A 190 -16.97 -11.14 -9.28
N ILE A 191 -15.98 -11.59 -10.06
CA ILE A 191 -16.08 -12.85 -10.84
C ILE A 191 -16.26 -14.05 -9.92
N ILE A 192 -15.43 -14.19 -8.88
CA ILE A 192 -15.56 -15.31 -7.92
C ILE A 192 -16.93 -15.30 -7.25
N TYR A 193 -17.38 -14.12 -6.81
CA TYR A 193 -18.69 -13.98 -6.18
C TYR A 193 -19.81 -14.36 -7.13
N GLN A 194 -19.82 -13.78 -8.35
CA GLN A 194 -20.88 -14.00 -9.33
C GLN A 194 -20.93 -15.46 -9.80
N LYS A 195 -19.78 -16.04 -10.16
CA LYS A 195 -19.69 -17.45 -10.59
C LYS A 195 -20.19 -18.41 -9.51
N LYS A 196 -19.81 -18.16 -8.25
CA LYS A 196 -20.32 -18.93 -7.11
C LYS A 196 -21.85 -18.82 -6.99
N MET A 197 -22.40 -17.60 -7.04
CA MET A 197 -23.84 -17.38 -6.88
C MET A 197 -24.65 -18.00 -8.03
N ASP A 198 -24.22 -17.79 -9.27
CA ASP A 198 -24.85 -18.35 -10.45
C ASP A 198 -24.77 -19.88 -10.44
N GLY A 199 -23.59 -20.43 -10.18
CA GLY A 199 -23.41 -21.89 -10.15
C GLY A 199 -24.21 -22.59 -9.07
N ILE A 200 -24.39 -21.96 -7.90
CA ILE A 200 -25.30 -22.52 -6.86
C ILE A 200 -26.77 -22.45 -7.32
N ARG A 201 -27.20 -21.31 -7.88
CA ARG A 201 -28.57 -21.10 -8.37
C ARG A 201 -28.94 -22.07 -9.48
N GLU A 202 -28.03 -22.32 -10.41
CA GLU A 202 -28.22 -23.20 -11.56
C GLU A 202 -27.97 -24.68 -11.25
N GLY A 203 -27.46 -24.96 -10.04
CA GLY A 203 -27.13 -26.32 -9.62
C GLY A 203 -25.84 -26.87 -10.26
N ASN A 204 -25.02 -26.02 -10.89
CA ASN A 204 -23.76 -26.40 -11.51
C ASN A 204 -22.59 -26.46 -10.51
N TRP A 205 -22.76 -25.88 -9.33
CA TRP A 205 -21.81 -25.96 -8.23
C TRP A 205 -22.35 -26.82 -7.10
N GLN A 206 -21.44 -27.43 -6.34
CA GLN A 206 -21.79 -28.27 -5.19
C GLN A 206 -20.90 -27.96 -3.99
N LYS A 207 -21.44 -28.21 -2.80
CA LYS A 207 -20.60 -28.18 -1.57
C LYS A 207 -19.63 -29.35 -1.65
N THR A 208 -18.34 -29.00 -1.67
CA THR A 208 -17.24 -29.95 -1.76
C THR A 208 -16.37 -29.80 -0.51
N GLU A 209 -16.21 -30.86 0.23
CA GLU A 209 -15.32 -30.95 1.37
C GLU A 209 -13.87 -30.80 0.92
N LEU A 210 -13.05 -29.98 1.62
CA LEU A 210 -11.68 -29.73 1.17
C LEU A 210 -10.80 -30.98 1.20
N SER A 211 -11.10 -31.96 2.05
CA SER A 211 -10.45 -33.29 2.05
C SER A 211 -10.52 -34.02 0.71
N LYS A 212 -11.53 -33.71 -0.15
CA LYS A 212 -11.70 -34.32 -1.48
C LYS A 212 -10.83 -33.66 -2.55
N VAL A 213 -10.35 -32.44 -2.31
CA VAL A 213 -9.63 -31.61 -3.30
C VAL A 213 -8.25 -31.17 -2.83
N LEU A 214 -7.93 -31.36 -1.56
CA LEU A 214 -6.64 -31.04 -0.94
C LEU A 214 -6.10 -32.26 -0.17
N GLN A 215 -4.79 -32.46 -0.25
CA GLN A 215 -4.06 -33.43 0.55
C GLN A 215 -3.00 -32.72 1.38
N GLU A 216 -2.89 -32.99 2.68
CA GLU A 216 -1.86 -32.43 3.54
C GLU A 216 -0.46 -32.84 3.04
N ARG A 217 0.46 -31.87 2.91
CA ARG A 217 1.87 -32.12 2.65
C ARG A 217 2.62 -32.22 3.98
N THR A 218 3.18 -33.38 4.25
CA THR A 218 3.92 -33.67 5.50
C THR A 218 5.43 -33.58 5.34
N GLU A 219 5.92 -33.25 4.13
CA GLU A 219 7.35 -33.13 3.80
C GLU A 219 8.04 -32.06 4.67
N LYS A 220 9.20 -32.42 5.25
CA LYS A 220 9.96 -31.53 6.13
C LYS A 220 11.20 -30.99 5.45
N ASN A 221 11.69 -29.84 5.92
CA ASN A 221 12.80 -29.07 5.35
C ASN A 221 14.18 -29.67 5.64
N ILE A 222 14.37 -30.94 5.40
CA ILE A 222 15.67 -31.63 5.58
C ILE A 222 16.73 -31.16 4.58
N ASN A 223 16.29 -30.55 3.46
CA ASN A 223 17.19 -30.07 2.40
C ASN A 223 17.61 -28.61 2.59
N GLY A 224 17.20 -27.92 3.65
CA GLY A 224 17.59 -26.54 3.94
C GLY A 224 17.02 -25.51 2.97
N TYR A 225 15.79 -25.70 2.49
CA TYR A 225 15.13 -24.72 1.61
C TYR A 225 14.98 -23.37 2.29
N THR A 226 14.91 -22.32 1.47
CA THR A 226 14.70 -20.93 1.89
C THR A 226 13.43 -20.77 2.73
N ILE A 227 13.54 -20.06 3.84
CA ILE A 227 12.41 -19.82 4.73
C ILE A 227 11.55 -18.68 4.21
N CYS A 228 10.25 -18.94 4.12
CA CYS A 228 9.23 -17.99 3.67
C CYS A 228 8.22 -17.66 4.76
N SER A 229 7.69 -16.47 4.68
CA SER A 229 6.48 -16.02 5.39
C SER A 229 5.27 -16.04 4.45
N VAL A 230 4.08 -15.84 5.01
CA VAL A 230 2.85 -15.70 4.22
C VAL A 230 2.21 -14.35 4.54
N SER A 231 2.04 -13.52 3.51
CA SER A 231 1.48 -12.18 3.59
C SER A 231 0.07 -12.15 2.99
N VAL A 232 -0.78 -11.24 3.48
CA VAL A 232 -2.13 -10.99 2.91
C VAL A 232 -2.00 -10.53 1.46
N SER A 233 -1.10 -9.59 1.18
CA SER A 233 -0.95 -8.94 -0.14
C SER A 233 -0.06 -9.71 -1.12
N GLN A 234 1.02 -10.35 -0.62
CA GLN A 234 2.05 -10.95 -1.47
C GLN A 234 2.05 -12.50 -1.48
N GLY A 235 1.20 -13.13 -0.64
CA GLY A 235 1.16 -14.58 -0.52
C GLY A 235 2.41 -15.15 0.14
N VAL A 236 2.91 -16.29 -0.37
CA VAL A 236 4.14 -16.91 0.11
C VAL A 236 5.34 -16.12 -0.42
N ILE A 237 6.16 -15.58 0.48
CA ILE A 237 7.27 -14.67 0.15
C ILE A 237 8.49 -14.94 1.01
N ASN A 238 9.70 -14.69 0.48
CA ASN A 238 10.94 -14.78 1.23
C ASN A 238 10.87 -13.93 2.51
N GLN A 239 11.15 -14.55 3.67
CA GLN A 239 11.00 -13.89 4.96
C GLN A 239 11.96 -12.71 5.14
N ILE A 240 13.19 -12.81 4.66
CA ILE A 240 14.20 -11.74 4.79
C ILE A 240 13.86 -10.58 3.87
N GLU A 241 13.45 -10.84 2.64
CA GLU A 241 13.04 -9.79 1.68
C GLU A 241 11.81 -9.02 2.17
N TYR A 242 10.88 -9.71 2.84
CA TYR A 242 9.63 -9.11 3.30
C TYR A 242 9.76 -8.38 4.65
N LEU A 243 10.51 -8.96 5.61
CA LEU A 243 10.59 -8.46 7.00
C LEU A 243 11.94 -7.77 7.32
N GLY A 244 12.86 -7.72 6.37
CA GLY A 244 14.21 -7.17 6.55
C GLY A 244 15.14 -8.03 7.40
N ARG A 245 14.61 -9.08 8.06
CA ARG A 245 15.38 -10.02 8.89
C ARG A 245 14.68 -11.38 8.96
N SER A 246 15.44 -12.41 9.32
CA SER A 246 14.87 -13.73 9.59
C SER A 246 14.33 -13.81 11.02
N PHE A 247 13.13 -14.39 11.17
CA PHE A 247 12.53 -14.80 12.44
C PHE A 247 12.51 -16.33 12.60
N ALA A 248 13.13 -17.05 11.66
CA ALA A 248 13.22 -18.49 11.72
C ALA A 248 14.06 -18.96 12.92
N ALA A 249 13.75 -20.13 13.45
CA ALA A 249 14.59 -20.79 14.44
C ALA A 249 15.97 -21.09 13.83
N LYS A 250 16.99 -21.31 14.67
CA LYS A 250 18.31 -21.74 14.21
C LYS A 250 18.26 -23.09 13.48
N GLU A 251 17.39 -23.98 13.94
CA GLU A 251 17.12 -25.29 13.35
C GLU A 251 15.79 -25.26 12.63
N THR A 252 15.80 -25.50 11.33
CA THR A 252 14.62 -25.40 10.45
C THR A 252 14.26 -26.70 9.74
N SER A 253 14.92 -27.82 10.07
CA SER A 253 14.65 -29.12 9.44
C SER A 253 13.20 -29.61 9.67
N HIS A 254 12.57 -29.18 10.75
CA HIS A 254 11.20 -29.51 11.10
C HIS A 254 10.14 -28.59 10.42
N TYR A 255 10.56 -27.55 9.66
CA TYR A 255 9.67 -26.68 8.92
C TYR A 255 8.95 -27.44 7.80
N ASN A 256 7.78 -26.96 7.40
CA ASN A 256 6.97 -27.59 6.36
C ASN A 256 7.43 -27.11 4.98
N VAL A 257 7.69 -28.06 4.08
CA VAL A 257 8.02 -27.76 2.68
C VAL A 257 6.78 -27.28 1.94
N VAL A 258 6.95 -26.24 1.12
CA VAL A 258 5.94 -25.69 0.21
C VAL A 258 6.48 -25.75 -1.21
N LYS A 259 5.71 -26.31 -2.13
CA LYS A 259 6.01 -26.34 -3.57
C LYS A 259 5.09 -25.41 -4.35
N TYR A 260 5.43 -25.14 -5.59
CA TYR A 260 4.56 -24.41 -6.49
C TYR A 260 3.17 -25.04 -6.53
N GLY A 261 2.14 -24.25 -6.42
CA GLY A 261 0.75 -24.68 -6.43
C GLY A 261 0.16 -25.09 -5.07
N ASP A 262 0.99 -25.32 -4.05
CA ASP A 262 0.49 -25.69 -2.71
C ASP A 262 -0.32 -24.56 -2.08
N ILE A 263 -1.34 -24.93 -1.32
CA ILE A 263 -2.12 -24.03 -0.47
C ILE A 263 -1.52 -24.00 0.92
N VAL A 264 -1.24 -22.80 1.43
CA VAL A 264 -0.70 -22.58 2.78
C VAL A 264 -1.72 -21.85 3.65
N TYR A 265 -1.97 -22.39 4.86
CA TYR A 265 -2.85 -21.81 5.87
C TYR A 265 -2.03 -21.43 7.12
N THR A 266 -2.09 -20.14 7.54
CA THR A 266 -1.21 -19.60 8.59
C THR A 266 -1.69 -19.78 10.01
N LYS A 267 -2.99 -20.01 10.25
CA LYS A 267 -3.63 -20.16 11.58
C LYS A 267 -3.52 -18.94 12.52
N SER A 268 -2.94 -17.84 12.08
CA SER A 268 -2.73 -16.64 12.91
C SER A 268 -3.59 -15.48 12.41
N PRO A 269 -4.23 -14.71 13.29
CA PRO A 269 -4.98 -13.50 12.92
C PRO A 269 -4.08 -12.52 12.19
N THR A 270 -4.58 -11.94 11.09
CA THR A 270 -3.85 -10.96 10.28
C THR A 270 -4.83 -10.03 9.57
N GLY A 271 -4.83 -8.75 9.92
CA GLY A 271 -5.74 -7.75 9.34
C GLY A 271 -7.21 -8.20 9.41
N ASP A 272 -7.88 -8.19 8.29
CA ASP A 272 -9.30 -8.59 8.16
C ASP A 272 -9.55 -10.12 8.22
N PHE A 273 -8.52 -10.90 8.51
CA PHE A 273 -8.57 -12.37 8.60
C PHE A 273 -8.35 -12.84 10.03
N PRO A 274 -9.38 -12.85 10.87
CA PRO A 274 -9.25 -13.13 12.32
C PRO A 274 -8.81 -14.57 12.63
N TYR A 275 -8.94 -15.49 11.67
CA TYR A 275 -8.63 -16.93 11.86
C TYR A 275 -7.49 -17.40 10.97
N GLY A 276 -6.71 -16.47 10.40
CA GLY A 276 -5.60 -16.74 9.52
C GLY A 276 -5.93 -16.64 8.03
N ILE A 277 -4.88 -16.60 7.23
CA ILE A 277 -4.95 -16.45 5.77
C ILE A 277 -4.65 -17.76 5.07
N VAL A 278 -5.29 -17.95 3.92
CA VAL A 278 -5.09 -19.10 3.03
C VAL A 278 -4.58 -18.58 1.69
N LYS A 279 -3.39 -19.02 1.27
CA LYS A 279 -2.73 -18.56 0.04
C LYS A 279 -2.14 -19.72 -0.75
N ARG A 280 -2.21 -19.61 -2.10
CA ARG A 280 -1.49 -20.51 -3.00
C ARG A 280 -0.04 -20.04 -3.17
N SER A 281 0.90 -20.97 -3.20
CA SER A 281 2.29 -20.66 -3.51
C SER A 281 2.50 -20.49 -5.03
N TYR A 282 3.12 -19.38 -5.41
CA TYR A 282 3.57 -19.10 -6.78
C TYR A 282 5.10 -19.16 -6.92
N ILE A 283 5.81 -19.55 -5.87
CA ILE A 283 7.27 -19.69 -5.90
C ILE A 283 7.63 -20.98 -6.64
N LYS A 284 8.42 -20.84 -7.71
CA LYS A 284 8.79 -21.98 -8.59
C LYS A 284 9.61 -23.04 -7.87
N ASN A 285 10.55 -22.60 -7.02
CA ASN A 285 11.41 -23.50 -6.25
C ASN A 285 10.72 -23.94 -4.97
N ALA A 286 11.09 -25.11 -4.44
CA ALA A 286 10.65 -25.53 -3.12
C ALA A 286 11.18 -24.56 -2.06
N VAL A 287 10.33 -24.21 -1.11
CA VAL A 287 10.62 -23.33 0.03
C VAL A 287 10.09 -23.94 1.31
N ALA A 288 10.37 -23.33 2.46
CA ALA A 288 9.86 -23.82 3.74
C ALA A 288 9.14 -22.73 4.52
N VAL A 289 8.11 -23.12 5.25
CA VAL A 289 7.33 -22.23 6.12
C VAL A 289 7.27 -22.77 7.54
N SER A 290 6.87 -21.92 8.49
CA SER A 290 6.71 -22.30 9.90
C SER A 290 5.99 -23.64 10.07
N PRO A 291 6.40 -24.52 11.01
CA PRO A 291 5.72 -25.77 11.31
C PRO A 291 4.29 -25.56 11.84
N LEU A 292 3.97 -24.33 12.28
CA LEU A 292 2.62 -23.97 12.72
C LEU A 292 1.63 -23.85 11.55
N TYR A 293 2.11 -23.68 10.31
CA TYR A 293 1.26 -23.52 9.13
C TYR A 293 0.82 -24.87 8.57
N GLY A 294 -0.40 -24.95 8.07
CA GLY A 294 -0.86 -26.08 7.26
C GLY A 294 -0.40 -25.89 5.81
N VAL A 295 0.08 -26.97 5.19
CA VAL A 295 0.46 -27.00 3.77
C VAL A 295 -0.31 -28.12 3.08
N TYR A 296 -0.97 -27.79 1.96
CA TYR A 296 -1.84 -28.74 1.28
C TYR A 296 -1.58 -28.72 -0.23
N LYS A 297 -1.48 -29.91 -0.81
CA LYS A 297 -1.36 -30.11 -2.26
C LYS A 297 -2.78 -30.21 -2.85
N PRO A 298 -3.16 -29.35 -3.81
CA PRO A 298 -4.43 -29.54 -4.55
C PRO A 298 -4.35 -30.76 -5.47
N ILE A 299 -5.51 -31.38 -5.73
CA ILE A 299 -5.61 -32.52 -6.68
C ILE A 299 -5.22 -32.13 -8.11
N ASN A 300 -5.46 -30.87 -8.49
CA ASN A 300 -4.95 -30.24 -9.70
C ASN A 300 -4.71 -28.74 -9.49
N ASP A 301 -3.95 -28.13 -10.39
CA ASP A 301 -3.54 -26.74 -10.26
C ASP A 301 -4.70 -25.74 -10.36
N ASN A 302 -5.70 -26.03 -11.21
CA ASN A 302 -6.86 -25.15 -11.42
C ASN A 302 -7.72 -25.03 -10.15
N ILE A 303 -7.89 -26.12 -9.40
CA ILE A 303 -8.54 -26.11 -8.08
C ILE A 303 -7.73 -25.24 -7.12
N GLY A 304 -6.39 -25.37 -7.11
CA GLY A 304 -5.52 -24.51 -6.29
C GLY A 304 -5.70 -23.03 -6.60
N VAL A 305 -5.85 -22.66 -7.87
CA VAL A 305 -6.14 -21.29 -8.32
C VAL A 305 -7.47 -20.80 -7.79
N ILE A 306 -8.56 -21.59 -7.98
CA ILE A 306 -9.90 -21.21 -7.50
C ILE A 306 -9.89 -21.03 -5.97
N LEU A 307 -9.27 -21.95 -5.22
CA LEU A 307 -9.15 -21.87 -3.76
C LEU A 307 -8.43 -20.60 -3.32
N HIS A 308 -7.32 -20.24 -4.00
CA HIS A 308 -6.58 -19.02 -3.72
C HIS A 308 -7.49 -17.80 -3.79
N PHE A 309 -8.18 -17.60 -4.91
CA PHE A 309 -9.04 -16.43 -5.10
C PHE A 309 -10.32 -16.47 -4.25
N TYR A 310 -10.86 -17.66 -3.97
CA TYR A 310 -11.97 -17.81 -3.04
C TYR A 310 -11.62 -17.33 -1.63
N PHE A 311 -10.46 -17.72 -1.11
CA PHE A 311 -9.99 -17.37 0.22
C PHE A 311 -9.33 -15.98 0.31
N MET A 312 -9.09 -15.31 -0.81
CA MET A 312 -8.73 -13.88 -0.79
C MET A 312 -9.86 -12.99 -0.26
N GLN A 313 -11.12 -13.44 -0.32
CA GLN A 313 -12.24 -12.74 0.30
C GLN A 313 -12.30 -13.06 1.79
N SER A 314 -12.14 -12.04 2.65
CA SER A 314 -12.14 -12.22 4.10
C SER A 314 -13.41 -12.88 4.63
N ASN A 315 -14.58 -12.52 4.07
CA ASN A 315 -15.86 -13.14 4.40
C ASN A 315 -15.91 -14.64 4.05
N ASN A 316 -15.36 -15.06 2.91
CA ASN A 316 -15.30 -16.47 2.55
C ASN A 316 -14.37 -17.24 3.49
N ALA A 317 -13.20 -16.67 3.80
CA ALA A 317 -12.25 -17.24 4.77
C ALA A 317 -12.89 -17.34 6.16
N PHE A 318 -13.55 -16.29 6.61
CA PHE A 318 -14.27 -16.27 7.89
C PHE A 318 -15.33 -17.36 7.94
N ASN A 319 -16.24 -17.40 6.98
CA ASN A 319 -17.35 -18.37 6.94
C ASN A 319 -16.84 -19.82 6.86
N TYR A 320 -15.71 -20.06 6.23
CA TYR A 320 -15.09 -21.38 6.16
C TYR A 320 -14.41 -21.77 7.48
N LEU A 321 -13.62 -20.87 8.07
CA LEU A 321 -12.78 -21.17 9.24
C LEU A 321 -13.53 -21.12 10.57
N HIS A 322 -14.48 -20.21 10.73
CA HIS A 322 -15.20 -19.99 12.00
C HIS A 322 -15.84 -21.28 12.57
N PRO A 323 -16.53 -22.12 11.81
CA PRO A 323 -17.13 -23.37 12.33
C PRO A 323 -16.08 -24.41 12.77
N LEU A 324 -14.83 -24.28 12.30
CA LEU A 324 -13.74 -25.22 12.59
C LEU A 324 -12.99 -24.90 13.90
N ILE A 325 -13.27 -23.75 14.51
CA ILE A 325 -12.55 -23.29 15.69
C ILE A 325 -12.78 -24.22 16.86
N GLN A 326 -11.69 -24.66 17.47
CA GLN A 326 -11.67 -25.31 18.78
C GLN A 326 -11.15 -24.31 19.83
N LYS A 327 -11.94 -24.06 20.85
CA LYS A 327 -11.50 -23.25 21.98
C LYS A 327 -10.48 -24.04 22.80
N GLY A 328 -9.22 -23.63 22.71
CA GLY A 328 -8.14 -24.14 23.54
C GLY A 328 -8.11 -23.48 24.92
N ALA A 329 -7.20 -23.94 25.77
CA ALA A 329 -6.88 -23.28 27.04
C ALA A 329 -6.52 -21.79 26.79
N LYS A 330 -7.03 -20.88 27.60
CA LYS A 330 -6.86 -19.41 27.48
C LYS A 330 -7.51 -18.79 26.23
N ASN A 331 -8.63 -19.36 25.72
CA ASN A 331 -9.32 -18.87 24.52
C ASN A 331 -8.45 -18.81 23.24
N THR A 332 -7.38 -19.59 23.15
CA THR A 332 -6.57 -19.68 21.94
C THR A 332 -7.39 -20.37 20.83
N ILE A 333 -7.39 -19.74 19.66
CA ILE A 333 -8.02 -20.29 18.45
C ILE A 333 -7.09 -21.37 17.90
N ASN A 334 -7.59 -22.61 17.83
CA ASN A 334 -6.84 -23.71 17.23
C ASN A 334 -7.67 -24.40 16.14
N ILE A 335 -7.08 -24.49 14.93
CA ILE A 335 -7.60 -25.31 13.82
C ILE A 335 -6.46 -26.22 13.39
N THR A 336 -6.58 -27.53 13.70
CA THR A 336 -5.56 -28.51 13.27
C THR A 336 -5.55 -28.67 11.74
N ASN A 337 -4.44 -29.22 11.19
CA ASN A 337 -4.34 -29.43 9.74
C ASN A 337 -5.44 -30.36 9.21
N ALA A 338 -5.76 -31.44 9.93
CA ALA A 338 -6.83 -32.35 9.57
C ALA A 338 -8.18 -31.64 9.60
N ARG A 339 -8.46 -30.86 10.66
CA ARG A 339 -9.73 -30.17 10.83
C ARG A 339 -9.93 -29.07 9.76
N PHE A 340 -8.86 -28.45 9.26
CA PHE A 340 -8.97 -27.51 8.13
C PHE A 340 -9.59 -28.17 6.89
N LEU A 341 -9.44 -29.46 6.70
CA LEU A 341 -9.97 -30.19 5.55
C LEU A 341 -11.44 -30.65 5.70
N GLU A 342 -12.01 -30.60 6.92
CA GLU A 342 -13.34 -31.16 7.21
C GLU A 342 -14.53 -30.31 6.71
N ASN A 343 -14.33 -29.00 6.49
CA ASN A 343 -15.41 -28.13 6.04
C ASN A 343 -15.50 -28.10 4.50
N SER A 344 -16.62 -27.60 4.01
CA SER A 344 -16.93 -27.58 2.57
C SER A 344 -17.05 -26.18 2.04
N ILE A 345 -16.66 -26.01 0.78
CA ILE A 345 -16.91 -24.80 -0.01
C ILE A 345 -17.68 -25.17 -1.28
N PRO A 346 -18.42 -24.24 -1.88
CA PRO A 346 -18.98 -24.44 -3.20
C PRO A 346 -17.89 -24.44 -4.26
N LEU A 347 -17.86 -25.48 -5.09
CA LEU A 347 -16.97 -25.62 -6.25
C LEU A 347 -17.77 -26.07 -7.48
N PRO A 348 -17.30 -25.78 -8.71
CA PRO A 348 -17.89 -26.28 -9.94
C PRO A 348 -17.92 -27.81 -9.96
N LYS A 349 -18.97 -28.40 -10.54
CA LYS A 349 -19.13 -29.86 -10.69
C LYS A 349 -18.30 -30.42 -11.84
N THR A 350 -18.08 -29.64 -12.89
CA THR A 350 -17.38 -30.06 -14.10
C THR A 350 -15.95 -29.56 -14.16
N GLU A 351 -15.06 -30.36 -14.71
CA GLU A 351 -13.66 -29.99 -14.90
C GLU A 351 -13.52 -28.82 -15.89
N ASP A 352 -14.33 -28.79 -16.95
CA ASP A 352 -14.32 -27.71 -17.95
C ASP A 352 -14.59 -26.34 -17.31
N GLU A 353 -15.58 -26.28 -16.39
CA GLU A 353 -15.88 -25.03 -15.67
C GLU A 353 -14.75 -24.64 -14.70
N VAL A 354 -14.14 -25.61 -14.02
CA VAL A 354 -12.96 -25.39 -13.16
C VAL A 354 -11.82 -24.81 -13.99
N VAL A 355 -11.48 -25.39 -15.14
CA VAL A 355 -10.45 -24.93 -16.06
C VAL A 355 -10.76 -23.52 -16.57
N TYR A 356 -12.00 -23.29 -17.02
CA TYR A 356 -12.43 -21.99 -17.53
C TYR A 356 -12.27 -20.88 -16.48
N ILE A 357 -12.78 -21.08 -15.26
CA ILE A 357 -12.71 -20.09 -14.19
C ILE A 357 -11.25 -19.84 -13.79
N ALA A 358 -10.47 -20.89 -13.62
CA ALA A 358 -9.04 -20.75 -13.26
C ALA A 358 -8.26 -19.97 -14.32
N ASN A 359 -8.50 -20.22 -15.61
CA ASN A 359 -7.87 -19.49 -16.72
C ASN A 359 -8.25 -18.02 -16.73
N VAL A 360 -9.54 -17.69 -16.53
CA VAL A 360 -9.99 -16.29 -16.46
C VAL A 360 -9.31 -15.56 -15.31
N LEU A 361 -9.31 -16.14 -14.10
CA LEU A 361 -8.71 -15.54 -12.93
C LEU A 361 -7.19 -15.36 -13.08
N THR A 362 -6.51 -16.38 -13.60
CA THR A 362 -5.05 -16.33 -13.87
C THR A 362 -4.73 -15.26 -14.92
N SER A 363 -5.54 -15.12 -15.96
CA SER A 363 -5.34 -14.09 -16.99
C SER A 363 -5.47 -12.68 -16.43
N ILE A 364 -6.43 -12.44 -15.52
CA ILE A 364 -6.58 -11.14 -14.87
C ILE A 364 -5.44 -10.90 -13.88
N GLN A 365 -5.02 -11.92 -13.12
CA GLN A 365 -3.86 -11.81 -12.23
C GLN A 365 -2.59 -11.46 -12.99
N THR A 366 -2.35 -12.10 -14.14
CA THR A 366 -1.20 -11.77 -15.01
C THR A 366 -1.23 -10.31 -15.46
N LYS A 367 -2.42 -9.77 -15.78
CA LYS A 367 -2.56 -8.34 -16.10
C LYS A 367 -2.22 -7.47 -14.88
N ILE A 368 -2.72 -7.80 -13.69
CA ILE A 368 -2.39 -7.08 -12.45
C ILE A 368 -0.87 -7.05 -12.24
N ASP A 369 -0.19 -8.17 -12.44
CA ASP A 369 1.27 -8.27 -12.24
C ASP A 369 2.04 -7.39 -13.24
N VAL A 370 1.61 -7.34 -14.51
CA VAL A 370 2.15 -6.44 -15.53
C VAL A 370 1.92 -4.97 -15.15
N GLU A 371 0.71 -4.61 -14.71
CA GLU A 371 0.37 -3.24 -14.31
C GLU A 371 1.14 -2.81 -13.04
N LYS A 372 1.35 -3.71 -12.08
CA LYS A 372 2.22 -3.46 -10.91
C LYS A 372 3.68 -3.25 -11.29
N SER A 373 4.19 -3.99 -12.26
CA SER A 373 5.55 -3.80 -12.80
C SER A 373 5.69 -2.44 -13.49
N LEU A 374 4.68 -2.04 -14.26
CA LEU A 374 4.64 -0.74 -14.92
C LEU A 374 4.57 0.41 -13.90
N LEU A 375 3.74 0.28 -12.86
CA LEU A 375 3.67 1.23 -11.75
C LEU A 375 5.05 1.43 -11.09
N CYS A 376 5.74 0.34 -10.77
CA CYS A 376 7.09 0.39 -10.20
C CYS A 376 8.10 1.11 -11.14
N SER A 377 7.94 0.94 -12.45
CA SER A 377 8.78 1.62 -13.45
C SER A 377 8.53 3.13 -13.46
N TYR A 378 7.28 3.57 -13.42
CA TYR A 378 6.93 4.99 -13.32
C TYR A 378 7.39 5.62 -12.01
N GLU A 379 7.30 4.90 -10.88
CA GLU A 379 7.84 5.38 -9.60
C GLU A 379 9.35 5.59 -9.65
N LYS A 380 10.09 4.67 -10.25
CA LYS A 380 11.54 4.81 -10.46
C LYS A 380 11.87 5.97 -11.38
N GLU A 381 11.13 6.14 -12.47
CA GLU A 381 11.28 7.26 -13.39
C GLU A 381 11.05 8.60 -12.67
N LYS A 382 9.97 8.72 -11.89
CA LYS A 382 9.70 9.92 -11.08
C LYS A 382 10.85 10.21 -10.12
N GLN A 383 11.34 9.20 -9.39
CA GLN A 383 12.46 9.38 -8.46
C GLN A 383 13.75 9.80 -9.20
N TYR A 384 13.99 9.25 -10.38
CA TYR A 384 15.11 9.67 -11.22
C TYR A 384 15.00 11.14 -11.63
N LEU A 385 13.84 11.56 -12.15
CA LEU A 385 13.59 12.95 -12.56
C LEU A 385 13.71 13.93 -11.38
N LEU A 386 13.17 13.60 -10.22
CA LEU A 386 13.29 14.42 -9.01
C LEU A 386 14.75 14.62 -8.56
N ARG A 387 15.64 13.67 -8.87
CA ARG A 387 17.08 13.80 -8.58
C ARG A 387 17.84 14.56 -9.66
N GLN A 388 17.41 14.46 -10.92
CA GLN A 388 18.17 14.98 -12.05
C GLN A 388 17.72 16.37 -12.52
N MET A 389 16.44 16.73 -12.31
CA MET A 389 15.90 18.01 -12.77
C MET A 389 16.15 19.16 -11.78
N PHE A 390 16.43 18.87 -10.52
CA PHE A 390 16.73 19.88 -9.50
C PHE A 390 18.22 19.92 -9.17
N ILE A 391 18.72 21.14 -8.85
CA ILE A 391 20.14 21.42 -8.54
C ILE A 391 20.43 21.08 -7.06
#